data_e4f66b4d6a37bb2a8cc92479680c52bb
#
_entry.id   e4f66b4d6a37bb2a8cc92479680c52bb
#
_cell.length_a   1.000
_cell.length_b   1.000
_cell.length_c   1.000
_cell.angle_alpha   90.00
_cell.angle_beta   90.00
_cell.angle_gamma   90.00
#
_symmetry.space_group_name_H-M   'P 1'
#
loop_
_entity.id
_entity.type
_entity.pdbx_description
1 polymer ?
#
loop_
_entity_poly.entity_id
_entity_poly.type
_entity_poly.pdbx_seq_one_letter_code
_entity_poly.pdbx_strand_id
1 'polypeptide(L)'
;MKKKILITGASGGVGSAAVQLASLRGANVFAQCSQEKSEDLKKIGAYKTINRNDSLIKNLGENSIDLVVDLVGGNQWPQILEILKPGGRYVTSGAIAGPIVELDLRTLYLKDLTFYGSTFNNVSIFNDLIEYIEQNKIQPLVAKTFPLKDIKQAQIE
;
A
#
# COMPACT_ATOMS: atom_id res chain seq x y z
N MET A 1 -18.63 -7.73 7.35
CA MET A 1 -17.57 -8.35 6.50
C MET A 1 -16.32 -7.49 6.56
N LYS A 2 -15.13 -8.08 6.75
CA LYS A 2 -13.87 -7.29 6.80
C LYS A 2 -13.58 -6.68 5.43
N LYS A 3 -13.15 -5.41 5.40
CA LYS A 3 -12.72 -4.74 4.17
C LYS A 3 -11.46 -5.38 3.61
N LYS A 4 -11.40 -5.57 2.29
CA LYS A 4 -10.22 -6.08 1.59
C LYS A 4 -9.43 -4.90 1.01
N ILE A 5 -8.18 -4.79 1.38
CA ILE A 5 -7.29 -3.69 0.97
C ILE A 5 -6.07 -4.26 0.25
N LEU A 6 -5.81 -3.80 -0.96
CA LEU A 6 -4.54 -4.05 -1.63
C LEU A 6 -3.58 -2.89 -1.36
N ILE A 7 -2.34 -3.20 -1.02
CA ILE A 7 -1.24 -2.24 -0.88
C ILE A 7 -0.14 -2.63 -1.84
N THR A 8 0.17 -1.78 -2.82
CA THR A 8 1.32 -1.95 -3.71
C THR A 8 2.57 -1.37 -3.07
N GLY A 9 3.75 -1.86 -3.42
CA GLY A 9 5.01 -1.41 -2.79
C GLY A 9 5.02 -1.63 -1.27
N ALA A 10 4.36 -2.66 -0.80
CA ALA A 10 4.08 -2.91 0.61
C ALA A 10 5.34 -3.10 1.48
N SER A 11 6.48 -3.46 0.90
CA SER A 11 7.75 -3.65 1.64
C SER A 11 8.54 -2.36 1.85
N GLY A 12 8.15 -1.25 1.23
CA GLY A 12 8.76 0.06 1.47
C GLY A 12 8.32 0.68 2.81
N GLY A 13 8.92 1.81 3.20
CA GLY A 13 8.61 2.49 4.46
C GLY A 13 7.13 2.86 4.58
N VAL A 14 6.57 3.55 3.59
CA VAL A 14 5.14 3.91 3.56
C VAL A 14 4.25 2.67 3.48
N GLY A 15 4.62 1.70 2.62
CA GLY A 15 3.86 0.47 2.42
C GLY A 15 3.74 -0.38 3.68
N SER A 16 4.84 -0.61 4.38
CA SER A 16 4.85 -1.39 5.63
C SER A 16 4.07 -0.71 6.76
N ALA A 17 4.13 0.61 6.86
CA ALA A 17 3.28 1.37 7.77
C ALA A 17 1.79 1.22 7.41
N ALA A 18 1.46 1.33 6.11
CA ALA A 18 0.09 1.14 5.63
C ALA A 18 -0.45 -0.27 5.91
N VAL A 19 0.39 -1.32 5.78
CA VAL A 19 0.03 -2.70 6.14
C VAL A 19 -0.37 -2.78 7.61
N GLN A 20 0.46 -2.26 8.51
CA GLN A 20 0.19 -2.28 9.94
C GLN A 20 -1.08 -1.50 10.28
N LEU A 21 -1.23 -0.29 9.78
CA LEU A 21 -2.40 0.57 10.02
C LEU A 21 -3.71 -0.05 9.52
N ALA A 22 -3.69 -0.63 8.32
CA ALA A 22 -4.88 -1.29 7.76
C ALA A 22 -5.25 -2.55 8.54
N SER A 23 -4.26 -3.34 8.94
CA SER A 23 -4.44 -4.53 9.77
C SER A 23 -4.99 -4.17 11.15
N LEU A 24 -4.44 -3.15 11.80
CA LEU A 24 -4.90 -2.63 13.09
C LEU A 24 -6.37 -2.18 13.03
N ARG A 25 -6.83 -1.67 11.89
CA ARG A 25 -8.24 -1.31 11.64
C ARG A 25 -9.12 -2.50 11.23
N GLY A 26 -8.60 -3.73 11.33
CA GLY A 26 -9.35 -4.96 11.09
C GLY A 26 -9.55 -5.33 9.63
N ALA A 27 -8.83 -4.73 8.69
CA ALA A 27 -8.91 -5.08 7.28
C ALA A 27 -8.17 -6.39 6.96
N ASN A 28 -8.60 -7.07 5.89
CA ASN A 28 -7.82 -8.11 5.25
C ASN A 28 -6.85 -7.46 4.25
N VAL A 29 -5.58 -7.39 4.62
CA VAL A 29 -4.55 -6.68 3.84
C VAL A 29 -3.87 -7.63 2.86
N PHE A 30 -3.98 -7.34 1.57
CA PHE A 30 -3.25 -7.98 0.49
C PHE A 30 -2.03 -7.11 0.19
N ALA A 31 -0.84 -7.61 0.47
CA ALA A 31 0.41 -6.86 0.37
C ALA A 31 1.20 -7.29 -0.87
N GLN A 32 1.39 -6.38 -1.82
CA GLN A 32 2.19 -6.67 -3.00
C GLN A 32 3.66 -6.35 -2.76
N CYS A 33 4.53 -7.34 -2.95
CA CYS A 33 5.96 -7.26 -2.65
C CYS A 33 6.80 -8.23 -3.49
N SER A 34 8.12 -8.24 -3.30
CA SER A 34 8.96 -9.34 -3.75
C SER A 34 8.78 -10.58 -2.87
N GLN A 35 9.08 -11.76 -3.41
CA GLN A 35 8.94 -13.04 -2.70
C GLN A 35 9.71 -13.05 -1.38
N GLU A 36 10.90 -12.49 -1.35
CA GLU A 36 11.80 -12.44 -0.20
C GLU A 36 11.21 -11.68 0.99
N LYS A 37 10.34 -10.68 0.75
CA LYS A 37 9.71 -9.84 1.78
C LYS A 37 8.36 -10.37 2.27
N SER A 38 7.91 -11.49 1.71
CA SER A 38 6.58 -12.04 1.98
C SER A 38 6.36 -12.34 3.47
N GLU A 39 7.29 -13.08 4.09
CA GLU A 39 7.14 -13.48 5.48
C GLU A 39 7.20 -12.31 6.46
N ASP A 40 8.04 -11.31 6.18
CA ASP A 40 8.14 -10.12 7.03
C ASP A 40 6.84 -9.31 7.00
N LEU A 41 6.20 -9.19 5.84
CA LEU A 41 4.91 -8.52 5.71
C LEU A 41 3.77 -9.26 6.41
N LYS A 42 3.79 -10.59 6.42
CA LYS A 42 2.83 -11.39 7.18
C LYS A 42 2.97 -11.16 8.69
N LYS A 43 4.21 -11.08 9.20
CA LYS A 43 4.47 -10.80 10.63
C LYS A 43 3.90 -9.46 11.08
N ILE A 44 3.84 -8.45 10.20
CA ILE A 44 3.31 -7.13 10.50
C ILE A 44 1.82 -6.95 10.14
N GLY A 45 1.13 -8.03 9.78
CA GLY A 45 -0.33 -8.02 9.63
C GLY A 45 -0.87 -8.18 8.21
N ALA A 46 -0.05 -8.49 7.20
CA ALA A 46 -0.57 -8.83 5.89
C ALA A 46 -1.33 -10.17 5.96
N TYR A 47 -2.59 -10.16 5.53
CA TYR A 47 -3.42 -11.37 5.41
C TYR A 47 -2.90 -12.32 4.33
N LYS A 48 -2.48 -11.76 3.19
CA LYS A 48 -1.88 -12.49 2.06
C LYS A 48 -0.88 -11.58 1.35
N THR A 49 0.22 -12.16 0.88
CA THR A 49 1.18 -11.48 0.01
C THR A 49 0.97 -11.91 -1.44
N ILE A 50 1.27 -10.99 -2.38
CA ILE A 50 1.19 -11.19 -3.82
C ILE A 50 2.53 -10.77 -4.40
N ASN A 51 3.13 -11.61 -5.25
CA ASN A 51 4.36 -11.20 -5.92
C ASN A 51 4.09 -10.04 -6.87
N ARG A 52 4.98 -9.04 -6.86
CA ARG A 52 4.84 -7.83 -7.69
C ARG A 52 4.78 -8.10 -9.20
N ASN A 53 5.26 -9.27 -9.64
CA ASN A 53 5.26 -9.68 -11.05
C ASN A 53 4.03 -10.52 -11.41
N ASP A 54 3.21 -10.89 -10.44
CA ASP A 54 2.01 -11.70 -10.67
C ASP A 54 0.82 -10.85 -11.13
N SER A 55 -0.10 -11.48 -11.84
CA SER A 55 -1.37 -10.86 -12.19
C SER A 55 -2.23 -10.66 -10.96
N LEU A 56 -2.65 -9.42 -10.73
CA LEU A 56 -3.58 -9.07 -9.65
C LEU A 56 -4.94 -9.74 -9.84
N ILE A 57 -5.43 -9.79 -11.08
CA ILE A 57 -6.73 -10.39 -11.42
C ILE A 57 -6.73 -11.89 -11.09
N LYS A 58 -5.67 -12.63 -11.46
CA LYS A 58 -5.56 -14.06 -11.16
C LYS A 58 -5.47 -14.33 -9.65
N ASN A 59 -4.83 -13.46 -8.90
CA ASN A 59 -4.62 -13.64 -7.46
C ASN A 59 -5.81 -13.22 -6.60
N LEU A 60 -6.55 -12.20 -7.03
CA LEU A 60 -7.59 -11.53 -6.24
C LEU A 60 -9.00 -11.71 -6.83
N GLY A 61 -9.10 -11.87 -8.15
CA GLY A 61 -10.36 -11.83 -8.88
C GLY A 61 -10.83 -10.39 -9.16
N GLU A 62 -11.67 -10.26 -10.16
CA GLU A 62 -12.33 -8.99 -10.49
C GLU A 62 -13.31 -8.56 -9.39
N ASN A 63 -13.51 -7.26 -9.26
CA ASN A 63 -14.49 -6.68 -8.32
C ASN A 63 -14.38 -7.25 -6.89
N SER A 64 -13.16 -7.46 -6.39
CA SER A 64 -12.90 -8.17 -5.14
C SER A 64 -12.35 -7.29 -4.03
N ILE A 65 -11.77 -6.12 -4.36
CA ILE A 65 -11.03 -5.22 -3.46
C ILE A 65 -11.85 -3.96 -3.17
N ASP A 66 -11.93 -3.59 -1.90
CA ASP A 66 -12.66 -2.40 -1.44
C ASP A 66 -11.82 -1.11 -1.53
N LEU A 67 -10.51 -1.23 -1.34
CA LEU A 67 -9.57 -0.10 -1.38
C LEU A 67 -8.21 -0.55 -1.92
N VAL A 68 -7.64 0.24 -2.83
CA VAL A 68 -6.23 0.10 -3.22
C VAL A 68 -5.45 1.29 -2.68
N VAL A 69 -4.34 1.01 -1.99
CA VAL A 69 -3.30 1.98 -1.63
C VAL A 69 -2.13 1.75 -2.58
N ASP A 70 -1.99 2.64 -3.56
CA ASP A 70 -0.98 2.50 -4.59
C ASP A 70 0.20 3.45 -4.35
N LEU A 71 1.38 2.86 -4.19
CA LEU A 71 2.64 3.56 -3.98
C LEU A 71 3.59 3.39 -5.17
N VAL A 72 3.15 2.69 -6.21
CA VAL A 72 4.00 2.24 -7.33
C VAL A 72 3.56 2.86 -8.65
N GLY A 73 2.26 2.88 -8.95
CA GLY A 73 1.73 3.32 -10.24
C GLY A 73 2.13 2.40 -11.40
N GLY A 74 2.18 2.96 -12.62
CA GLY A 74 2.71 2.28 -13.81
C GLY A 74 1.77 1.25 -14.43
N ASN A 75 2.35 0.22 -15.01
CA ASN A 75 1.68 -0.71 -15.95
C ASN A 75 0.63 -1.64 -15.31
N GLN A 76 0.56 -1.73 -14.00
CA GLN A 76 -0.49 -2.52 -13.32
C GLN A 76 -1.82 -1.77 -13.17
N TRP A 77 -1.86 -0.50 -13.51
CA TRP A 77 -3.04 0.35 -13.41
C TRP A 77 -4.33 -0.26 -13.97
N PRO A 78 -4.35 -0.87 -15.20
CA PRO A 78 -5.57 -1.51 -15.70
C PRO A 78 -6.09 -2.63 -14.78
N GLN A 79 -5.19 -3.47 -14.25
CA GLN A 79 -5.58 -4.54 -13.33
C GLN A 79 -6.10 -4.00 -12.00
N ILE A 80 -5.56 -2.86 -11.52
CA ILE A 80 -6.05 -2.19 -10.31
C ILE A 80 -7.52 -1.77 -10.49
N LEU A 81 -7.87 -1.22 -11.63
CA LEU A 81 -9.24 -0.84 -11.94
C LEU A 81 -10.19 -2.05 -12.00
N GLU A 82 -9.72 -3.17 -12.56
CA GLU A 82 -10.52 -4.39 -12.67
C GLU A 82 -10.81 -5.04 -11.32
N ILE A 83 -9.84 -5.10 -10.42
CA ILE A 83 -10.02 -5.71 -9.10
C ILE A 83 -10.84 -4.87 -8.13
N LEU A 84 -10.96 -3.55 -8.34
CA LEU A 84 -11.79 -2.68 -7.53
C LEU A 84 -13.27 -3.01 -7.70
N LYS A 85 -13.98 -3.17 -6.58
CA LYS A 85 -15.43 -3.34 -6.54
C LYS A 85 -16.16 -2.07 -7.02
N PRO A 86 -17.41 -2.17 -7.47
CA PRO A 86 -18.29 -1.02 -7.50
C PRO A 86 -18.33 -0.31 -6.14
N GLY A 87 -18.23 1.03 -6.13
CA GLY A 87 -18.06 1.83 -4.93
C GLY A 87 -16.67 1.73 -4.29
N GLY A 88 -15.71 1.10 -4.97
CA GLY A 88 -14.33 0.94 -4.52
C GLY A 88 -13.55 2.25 -4.49
N ARG A 89 -12.48 2.28 -3.73
CA ARG A 89 -11.63 3.46 -3.54
C ARG A 89 -10.20 3.18 -3.94
N TYR A 90 -9.58 4.18 -4.53
CA TYR A 90 -8.16 4.17 -4.87
C TYR A 90 -7.47 5.38 -4.23
N VAL A 91 -6.33 5.19 -3.63
CA VAL A 91 -5.48 6.26 -3.15
C VAL A 91 -4.06 6.07 -3.65
N THR A 92 -3.46 7.12 -4.17
CA THR A 92 -2.05 7.13 -4.56
C THR A 92 -1.26 8.13 -3.73
N SER A 93 -0.05 7.72 -3.35
CA SER A 93 0.95 8.55 -2.66
C SER A 93 2.34 8.35 -3.24
N GLY A 94 2.46 7.68 -4.39
CA GLY A 94 3.71 7.45 -5.10
C GLY A 94 3.47 6.85 -6.48
N ALA A 95 4.43 7.02 -7.39
CA ALA A 95 4.32 6.55 -8.77
C ALA A 95 5.72 6.20 -9.34
N ILE A 96 6.48 5.42 -8.58
CA ILE A 96 7.88 5.10 -8.91
C ILE A 96 8.03 4.28 -10.21
N ALA A 97 7.01 3.50 -10.59
CA ALA A 97 7.01 2.72 -11.84
C ALA A 97 6.43 3.46 -13.05
N GLY A 98 5.98 4.70 -12.86
CA GLY A 98 5.46 5.57 -13.92
C GLY A 98 4.25 6.38 -13.46
N PRO A 99 4.30 7.72 -13.62
CA PRO A 99 3.25 8.61 -13.13
C PRO A 99 2.09 8.79 -14.11
N ILE A 100 2.27 8.41 -15.38
CA ILE A 100 1.26 8.62 -16.43
C ILE A 100 0.50 7.33 -16.65
N VAL A 101 -0.82 7.40 -16.52
CA VAL A 101 -1.74 6.28 -16.73
C VAL A 101 -2.95 6.72 -17.55
N GLU A 102 -3.51 5.82 -18.37
CA GLU A 102 -4.74 6.07 -19.10
C GLU A 102 -5.95 5.63 -18.30
N LEU A 103 -6.97 6.46 -18.24
CA LEU A 103 -8.24 6.17 -17.58
C LEU A 103 -9.41 6.26 -18.57
N ASP A 104 -10.09 5.14 -18.80
CA ASP A 104 -11.42 5.16 -19.38
C ASP A 104 -12.43 5.70 -18.34
N LEU A 105 -12.95 6.88 -18.58
CA LEU A 105 -13.90 7.51 -17.67
C LEU A 105 -15.17 6.67 -17.43
N ARG A 106 -15.51 5.78 -18.38
CA ARG A 106 -16.63 4.84 -18.21
C ARG A 106 -16.35 3.88 -17.05
N THR A 107 -15.13 3.41 -16.90
CA THR A 107 -14.73 2.57 -15.75
C THR A 107 -14.93 3.31 -14.43
N LEU A 108 -14.57 4.61 -14.39
CA LEU A 108 -14.72 5.43 -13.19
C LEU A 108 -16.20 5.59 -12.79
N TYR A 109 -17.07 6.04 -13.70
CA TYR A 109 -18.45 6.34 -13.33
C TYR A 109 -19.37 5.11 -13.29
N LEU A 110 -19.16 4.08 -14.14
CA LEU A 110 -19.97 2.86 -14.11
C LEU A 110 -19.70 1.97 -12.89
N LYS A 111 -18.53 2.11 -12.28
CA LYS A 111 -18.17 1.42 -11.03
C LYS A 111 -18.26 2.32 -9.80
N ASP A 112 -18.73 3.56 -9.93
CA ASP A 112 -18.82 4.56 -8.82
C ASP A 112 -17.51 4.65 -8.02
N LEU A 113 -16.36 4.66 -8.70
CA LEU A 113 -15.05 4.68 -8.04
C LEU A 113 -14.72 6.05 -7.50
N THR A 114 -14.00 6.09 -6.38
CA THR A 114 -13.46 7.33 -5.80
C THR A 114 -11.95 7.27 -5.76
N PHE A 115 -11.28 8.30 -6.31
CA PHE A 115 -9.83 8.41 -6.35
C PHE A 115 -9.34 9.55 -5.47
N TYR A 116 -8.26 9.28 -4.73
CA TYR A 116 -7.61 10.23 -3.82
C TYR A 116 -6.13 10.35 -4.15
N GLY A 117 -5.62 11.57 -4.15
CA GLY A 117 -4.20 11.86 -4.00
C GLY A 117 -3.87 12.06 -2.51
N SER A 118 -2.72 11.58 -2.06
CA SER A 118 -2.28 11.75 -0.67
C SER A 118 -0.81 12.15 -0.63
N THR A 119 -0.53 13.36 -0.21
CA THR A 119 0.82 13.91 -0.05
C THR A 119 0.98 14.62 1.27
N PHE A 120 0.04 15.48 1.62
CA PHE A 120 0.11 16.32 2.79
C PHE A 120 -0.82 15.81 3.89
N ASN A 121 -0.32 15.80 5.13
CA ASN A 121 -1.10 15.40 6.28
C ASN A 121 -1.22 16.56 7.28
N ASN A 122 -2.36 16.63 7.96
CA ASN A 122 -2.56 17.53 9.08
C ASN A 122 -1.67 17.11 10.26
N VAL A 123 -1.23 18.07 11.06
CA VAL A 123 -0.44 17.84 12.28
C VAL A 123 -1.13 16.85 13.24
N SER A 124 -2.46 16.87 13.33
CA SER A 124 -3.21 15.92 14.16
C SER A 124 -2.96 14.46 13.74
N ILE A 125 -2.93 14.18 12.44
CA ILE A 125 -2.67 12.82 11.92
C ILE A 125 -1.26 12.34 12.30
N PHE A 126 -0.29 13.26 12.28
CA PHE A 126 1.08 12.96 12.73
C PHE A 126 1.13 12.64 14.23
N ASN A 127 0.42 13.40 15.05
CA ASN A 127 0.32 13.15 16.49
C ASN A 127 -0.35 11.80 16.77
N ASP A 128 -1.43 11.47 16.07
CA ASP A 128 -2.09 10.14 16.19
C ASP A 128 -1.12 9.00 15.85
N LEU A 129 -0.25 9.19 14.83
CA LEU A 129 0.75 8.20 14.46
C LEU A 129 1.80 8.02 15.56
N ILE A 130 2.28 9.11 16.16
CA ILE A 130 3.21 9.06 17.31
C ILE A 130 2.56 8.28 18.44
N GLU A 131 1.32 8.58 18.79
CA GLU A 131 0.60 7.87 19.85
C GLU A 131 0.50 6.35 19.58
N TYR A 132 0.24 5.95 18.33
CA TYR A 132 0.23 4.53 17.95
C TYR A 132 1.59 3.86 18.11
N ILE A 133 2.67 4.58 17.84
CA ILE A 133 4.05 4.08 18.04
C ILE A 133 4.37 3.96 19.52
N GLU A 134 4.07 4.97 20.33
CA GLU A 134 4.28 4.96 21.79
C GLU A 134 3.49 3.85 22.49
N GLN A 135 2.30 3.55 22.01
CA GLN A 135 1.46 2.44 22.47
C GLN A 135 1.88 1.07 21.91
N ASN A 136 2.99 0.97 21.18
CA ASN A 136 3.46 -0.24 20.50
C ASN A 136 2.43 -0.88 19.56
N LYS A 137 1.48 -0.11 19.03
CA LYS A 137 0.49 -0.58 18.05
C LYS A 137 1.07 -0.68 16.63
N ILE A 138 2.08 0.14 16.35
CA ILE A 138 2.83 0.16 15.10
C ILE A 138 4.30 0.22 15.43
N GLN A 139 5.10 -0.56 14.70
CA GLN A 139 6.55 -0.57 14.84
C GLN A 139 7.20 -0.11 13.54
N PRO A 140 7.94 1.01 13.54
CA PRO A 140 8.74 1.40 12.39
C PRO A 140 9.74 0.30 12.05
N LEU A 141 9.78 -0.11 10.78
CA LEU A 141 10.75 -1.09 10.32
C LEU A 141 12.05 -0.39 9.97
N VAL A 142 13.07 -0.59 10.78
CA VAL A 142 14.43 -0.06 10.56
C VAL A 142 15.28 -1.17 9.98
N ALA A 143 15.67 -1.03 8.71
CA ALA A 143 16.49 -2.03 8.03
C ALA A 143 17.94 -2.05 8.57
N LYS A 144 18.52 -0.85 8.78
CA LYS A 144 19.90 -0.70 9.26
C LYS A 144 20.11 0.66 9.92
N THR A 145 21.01 0.71 10.90
CA THR A 145 21.41 1.94 11.56
C THR A 145 22.88 2.24 11.28
N PHE A 146 23.20 3.52 11.11
CA PHE A 146 24.54 3.99 10.84
C PHE A 146 24.90 5.12 11.81
N PRO A 147 26.16 5.20 12.29
CA PRO A 147 26.64 6.40 12.93
C PRO A 147 26.52 7.62 11.99
N LEU A 148 26.23 8.80 12.51
CA LEU A 148 26.05 10.01 11.69
C LEU A 148 27.27 10.34 10.81
N LYS A 149 28.48 10.04 11.29
CA LYS A 149 29.73 10.21 10.53
C LYS A 149 29.77 9.37 9.23
N ASP A 150 29.00 8.31 9.18
CA ASP A 150 28.96 7.36 8.06
C ASP A 150 27.75 7.60 7.12
N ILE A 151 27.20 8.83 7.15
CA ILE A 151 26.01 9.22 6.37
C ILE A 151 26.16 8.93 4.86
N LYS A 152 27.37 9.09 4.30
CA LYS A 152 27.64 8.78 2.89
C LYS A 152 27.41 7.30 2.58
N GLN A 153 27.84 6.41 3.48
CA GLN A 153 27.63 4.97 3.33
C GLN A 153 26.15 4.61 3.46
N ALA A 154 25.45 5.24 4.40
CA ALA A 154 24.02 5.04 4.58
C ALA A 154 23.15 5.46 3.36
N GLN A 155 23.64 6.39 2.54
CA GLN A 155 22.95 6.86 1.33
C GLN A 155 23.22 5.98 0.11
N ILE A 156 24.26 5.15 0.14
CA ILE A 156 24.64 4.26 -0.98
C ILE A 156 23.91 2.91 -0.86
N GLU A 157 23.56 2.50 0.34
CA GLU A 157 22.94 1.21 0.65
C GLU A 157 21.41 1.23 0.55
#